data_b1e20f2b4f8e9bf2b51a5a7fa7e4d513
#
_entry.id   b1e20f2b4f8e9bf2b51a5a7fa7e4d513
#
_cell.length_a   1.000
_cell.length_b   1.000
_cell.length_c   1.000
_cell.angle_alpha   90.00
_cell.angle_beta   90.00
_cell.angle_gamma   90.00
#
_symmetry.space_group_name_H-M   'P 1'
#
loop_
_entity.id
_entity.type
_entity.pdbx_description
1 polymer ?
#
loop_
_entity_poly.entity_id
_entity_poly.type
_entity_poly.pdbx_seq_one_letter_code
_entity_poly.pdbx_strand_id
1 'polypeptide(L)'
;MQDYYSKVIKELLNYKEYKQRCAVIRIELDELIESNRGVSYEGTNVKGSNDFRSTTENAVINRDESELKEELRSKECMIAKIEEALKALDTIERFVVEKKYMTGRFEKDVNIYTHPKFEWGRNKYYDFKDQTIEKIARILGYAKK
;
A
#
# COMPACT_ATOMS: atom_id res chain seq x y z
N MET A 1 -10.43 2.42 -24.08
CA MET A 1 -9.49 2.07 -23.01
C MET A 1 -10.28 1.53 -21.82
N GLN A 2 -9.82 0.47 -21.27
CA GLN A 2 -10.59 -0.20 -20.23
C GLN A 2 -10.25 0.37 -18.86
N ASP A 3 -11.28 0.67 -18.07
CA ASP A 3 -11.12 1.31 -16.77
C ASP A 3 -10.24 0.52 -15.81
N TYR A 4 -10.29 -0.81 -15.91
CA TYR A 4 -9.52 -1.64 -14.99
C TYR A 4 -8.01 -1.52 -15.20
N TYR A 5 -7.58 -1.24 -16.42
CA TYR A 5 -6.14 -1.11 -16.73
C TYR A 5 -5.53 0.03 -15.92
N SER A 6 -6.19 1.17 -15.94
CA SER A 6 -5.75 2.33 -15.16
C SER A 6 -5.74 2.06 -13.66
N LYS A 7 -6.75 1.34 -13.16
CA LYS A 7 -6.82 1.00 -11.74
C LYS A 7 -5.67 0.11 -11.31
N VAL A 8 -5.37 -0.91 -12.11
CA VAL A 8 -4.27 -1.83 -11.80
C VAL A 8 -2.95 -1.08 -11.77
N ILE A 9 -2.69 -0.26 -12.78
CA ILE A 9 -1.44 0.51 -12.84
C ILE A 9 -1.31 1.43 -11.63
N LYS A 10 -2.38 2.10 -11.26
CA LYS A 10 -2.39 2.98 -10.10
C LYS A 10 -2.04 2.22 -8.82
N GLU A 11 -2.65 1.06 -8.62
CA GLU A 11 -2.37 0.26 -7.43
C GLU A 11 -0.93 -0.24 -7.40
N LEU A 12 -0.39 -0.64 -8.55
CA LEU A 12 0.99 -1.08 -8.63
C LEU A 12 1.98 0.06 -8.38
N LEU A 13 1.71 1.23 -8.93
CA LEU A 13 2.56 2.40 -8.71
C LEU A 13 2.57 2.83 -7.25
N ASN A 14 1.44 2.67 -6.58
CA ASN A 14 1.30 3.09 -5.18
C ASN A 14 1.72 2.01 -4.18
N TYR A 15 2.04 0.82 -4.65
CA TYR A 15 2.36 -0.31 -3.76
C TYR A 15 3.47 0.04 -2.77
N LYS A 16 4.55 0.62 -3.25
CA LYS A 16 5.68 0.97 -2.40
C LYS A 16 5.30 2.04 -1.38
N GLU A 17 4.54 3.04 -1.81
CA GLU A 17 4.04 4.08 -0.91
C GLU A 17 3.10 3.52 0.14
N TYR A 18 2.25 2.58 -0.23
CA TYR A 18 1.35 1.92 0.73
C TYR A 18 2.16 1.23 1.83
N LYS A 19 3.21 0.53 1.45
CA LYS A 19 4.06 -0.16 2.44
C LYS A 19 4.74 0.83 3.37
N GLN A 20 5.24 1.93 2.82
CA GLN A 20 5.89 2.97 3.62
C GLN A 20 4.89 3.69 4.51
N ARG A 21 3.70 3.98 4.00
CA ARG A 21 2.66 4.60 4.81
C ARG A 21 2.25 3.69 5.97
N CYS A 22 2.16 2.40 5.74
CA CYS A 22 1.86 1.44 6.82
C CYS A 22 2.93 1.47 7.91
N ALA A 23 4.21 1.56 7.53
CA ALA A 23 5.30 1.65 8.49
C ALA A 23 5.19 2.94 9.32
N VAL A 24 4.88 4.06 8.67
CA VAL A 24 4.69 5.33 9.36
C VAL A 24 3.50 5.27 10.33
N ILE A 25 2.40 4.69 9.90
CA ILE A 25 1.21 4.56 10.77
C ILE A 25 1.54 3.74 12.02
N ARG A 26 2.30 2.67 11.86
CA ARG A 26 2.71 1.87 13.03
C ARG A 26 3.53 2.69 14.01
N ILE A 27 4.41 3.55 13.52
CA ILE A 27 5.18 4.46 14.37
C ILE A 27 4.24 5.47 15.06
N GLU A 28 3.31 6.04 14.30
CA GLU A 28 2.34 6.99 14.86
C GLU A 28 1.48 6.35 15.93
N LEU A 29 1.07 5.10 15.74
CA LEU A 29 0.29 4.36 16.74
C LEU A 29 1.12 4.10 18.00
N ASP A 30 2.39 3.76 17.84
CA ASP A 30 3.29 3.58 18.97
C ASP A 30 3.48 4.89 19.76
N GLU A 31 3.61 5.99 19.04
CA GLU A 31 3.69 7.32 19.69
C GLU A 31 2.45 7.64 20.49
N LEU A 32 1.27 7.32 19.95
CA LEU A 32 0.01 7.54 20.65
C LEU A 32 -0.08 6.69 21.92
N ILE A 33 0.35 5.44 21.86
CA ILE A 33 0.35 4.54 23.02
C ILE A 33 1.27 5.09 24.11
N GLU A 34 2.46 5.54 23.73
CA GLU A 34 3.41 6.13 24.68
C GLU A 34 2.88 7.42 25.30
N SER A 35 2.27 8.27 24.46
CA SER A 35 1.63 9.50 24.96
C SER A 35 0.54 9.19 25.96
N ASN A 36 -0.29 8.21 25.67
CA ASN A 36 -1.36 7.79 26.57
C ASN A 36 -0.81 7.27 27.89
N ARG A 37 0.27 6.49 27.85
CA ARG A 37 0.92 6.00 29.06
C ARG A 37 1.49 7.14 29.88
N GLY A 38 2.15 8.11 29.22
CA GLY A 38 2.71 9.27 29.88
C GLY A 38 1.64 10.12 30.54
N VAL A 39 0.57 10.39 29.83
CA VAL A 39 -0.56 11.16 30.35
C VAL A 39 -1.22 10.43 31.52
N SER A 40 -1.44 9.13 31.35
CA SER A 40 -2.04 8.29 32.41
C SER A 40 -1.19 8.27 33.67
N TYR A 41 0.13 8.19 33.48
CA TYR A 41 1.06 8.15 34.60
C TYR A 41 1.10 9.48 35.35
N GLU A 42 1.14 10.58 34.65
CA GLU A 42 1.15 11.91 35.23
C GLU A 42 -0.21 12.28 35.85
N GLY A 43 -1.29 11.76 35.24
CA GLY A 43 -2.63 12.02 35.69
C GLY A 43 -2.93 11.58 37.10
N THR A 44 -2.18 10.63 37.64
CA THR A 44 -2.38 10.15 39.04
C THR A 44 -1.96 11.20 40.03
N ASN A 45 -1.09 12.11 39.67
CA ASN A 45 -0.56 13.12 40.59
C ASN A 45 -1.32 14.43 40.55
N VAL A 46 -2.19 14.63 39.58
CA VAL A 46 -2.92 15.87 39.41
C VAL A 46 -4.41 15.63 39.57
N LYS A 47 -4.98 16.22 40.62
CA LYS A 47 -6.37 16.02 40.96
C LYS A 47 -7.26 17.14 40.44
N GLY A 48 -8.49 16.79 40.14
CA GLY A 48 -9.56 17.74 39.92
C GLY A 48 -9.62 18.37 38.54
N SER A 49 -8.99 19.50 38.34
CA SER A 49 -9.15 20.27 37.14
C SER A 49 -8.73 19.58 35.85
N ASN A 50 -7.93 18.55 35.95
CA ASN A 50 -7.44 17.83 34.80
C ASN A 50 -8.36 16.72 34.28
N ASP A 51 -9.28 16.25 35.12
CA ASP A 51 -10.19 15.19 34.71
C ASP A 51 -11.04 15.59 33.54
N PHE A 52 -11.50 16.82 33.53
CA PHE A 52 -12.34 17.31 32.47
C PHE A 52 -11.56 17.44 31.14
N ARG A 53 -10.34 17.93 31.26
CA ARG A 53 -9.46 18.08 30.10
C ARG A 53 -9.03 16.76 29.52
N SER A 54 -8.67 15.82 30.40
CA SER A 54 -8.19 14.52 29.98
C SER A 54 -9.27 13.71 29.28
N THR A 55 -10.53 13.87 29.67
CA THR A 55 -11.64 13.18 29.01
C THR A 55 -11.78 13.62 27.54
N THR A 56 -11.68 14.93 27.29
CA THR A 56 -11.75 15.46 25.94
C THR A 56 -10.55 15.05 25.09
N GLU A 57 -9.36 15.14 25.67
CA GLU A 57 -8.13 14.72 24.99
C GLU A 57 -8.12 13.24 24.67
N ASN A 58 -8.59 12.41 25.60
CA ASN A 58 -8.68 10.96 25.37
C ASN A 58 -9.67 10.63 24.28
N ALA A 59 -10.77 11.37 24.18
CA ALA A 59 -11.74 11.15 23.11
C ALA A 59 -11.13 11.49 21.74
N VAL A 60 -10.36 12.57 21.64
CA VAL A 60 -9.67 12.96 20.41
C VAL A 60 -8.59 11.94 20.05
N ILE A 61 -7.78 11.55 21.03
CA ILE A 61 -6.71 10.56 20.82
C ILE A 61 -7.31 9.23 20.36
N ASN A 62 -8.40 8.78 20.98
CA ASN A 62 -9.06 7.53 20.58
C ASN A 62 -9.60 7.60 19.15
N ARG A 63 -10.06 8.77 18.73
CA ARG A 63 -10.55 8.97 17.37
C ARG A 63 -9.40 8.89 16.38
N ASP A 64 -8.29 9.56 16.68
CA ASP A 64 -7.10 9.54 15.83
C ASP A 64 -6.55 8.13 15.74
N GLU A 65 -6.49 7.41 16.84
CA GLU A 65 -6.04 6.01 16.86
C GLU A 65 -6.94 5.14 16.00
N SER A 66 -8.24 5.32 16.11
CA SER A 66 -9.22 4.55 15.32
C SER A 66 -9.05 4.83 13.81
N GLU A 67 -8.87 6.08 13.45
CA GLU A 67 -8.65 6.47 12.06
C GLU A 67 -7.37 5.88 11.51
N LEU A 68 -6.28 5.92 12.28
CA LEU A 68 -5.00 5.35 11.87
C LEU A 68 -5.10 3.84 11.70
N LYS A 69 -5.77 3.16 12.62
CA LYS A 69 -5.97 1.71 12.50
C LYS A 69 -6.77 1.34 11.28
N GLU A 70 -7.80 2.12 10.96
CA GLU A 70 -8.61 1.89 9.77
C GLU A 70 -7.81 2.12 8.49
N GLU A 71 -7.03 3.18 8.44
CA GLU A 71 -6.16 3.45 7.30
C GLU A 71 -5.14 2.32 7.14
N LEU A 72 -4.51 1.90 8.23
CA LEU A 72 -3.53 0.81 8.21
C LEU A 72 -4.15 -0.46 7.66
N ARG A 73 -5.31 -0.83 8.18
CA ARG A 73 -6.03 -2.02 7.74
C ARG A 73 -6.35 -1.97 6.25
N SER A 74 -6.84 -0.83 5.79
CA SER A 74 -7.20 -0.65 4.38
C SER A 74 -5.99 -0.83 3.47
N LYS A 75 -4.86 -0.21 3.83
CA LYS A 75 -3.65 -0.29 3.03
C LYS A 75 -3.02 -1.69 3.10
N GLU A 76 -3.04 -2.32 4.26
CA GLU A 76 -2.53 -3.69 4.40
C GLU A 76 -3.35 -4.67 3.57
N CYS A 77 -4.66 -4.48 3.51
CA CYS A 77 -5.53 -5.30 2.65
C CYS A 77 -5.17 -5.13 1.18
N MET A 78 -4.95 -3.91 0.73
CA MET A 78 -4.57 -3.67 -0.66
C MET A 78 -3.21 -4.27 -0.97
N ILE A 79 -2.24 -4.12 -0.07
CA ILE A 79 -0.91 -4.72 -0.23
C ILE A 79 -1.04 -6.24 -0.35
N ALA A 80 -1.83 -6.85 0.51
CA ALA A 80 -2.04 -8.30 0.48
C ALA A 80 -2.65 -8.77 -0.84
N LYS A 81 -3.62 -8.02 -1.35
CA LYS A 81 -4.25 -8.32 -2.64
C LYS A 81 -3.25 -8.26 -3.79
N ILE A 82 -2.42 -7.22 -3.80
CA ILE A 82 -1.39 -7.04 -4.83
C ILE A 82 -0.40 -8.21 -4.75
N GLU A 83 0.05 -8.55 -3.54
CA GLU A 83 1.02 -9.64 -3.35
C GLU A 83 0.44 -10.98 -3.78
N GLU A 84 -0.83 -11.23 -3.52
CA GLU A 84 -1.48 -12.46 -4.00
C GLU A 84 -1.54 -12.49 -5.53
N ALA A 85 -1.84 -11.35 -6.15
CA ALA A 85 -1.84 -11.28 -7.62
C ALA A 85 -0.45 -11.56 -8.18
N LEU A 86 0.60 -11.02 -7.54
CA LEU A 86 1.97 -11.24 -7.98
C LEU A 86 2.38 -12.72 -7.88
N LYS A 87 1.85 -13.43 -6.91
CA LYS A 87 2.14 -14.88 -6.76
C LYS A 87 1.65 -15.70 -7.94
N ALA A 88 0.61 -15.24 -8.61
CA ALA A 88 0.05 -15.94 -9.76
C ALA A 88 0.83 -15.69 -11.05
N LEU A 89 1.76 -14.74 -11.02
CA LEU A 89 2.57 -14.41 -12.18
C LEU A 89 3.80 -15.31 -12.26
N ASP A 90 4.23 -15.62 -13.48
CA ASP A 90 5.49 -16.33 -13.65
C ASP A 90 6.67 -15.36 -13.44
N THR A 91 7.89 -15.88 -13.48
CA THR A 91 9.09 -15.10 -13.19
C THR A 91 9.23 -13.89 -14.11
N ILE A 92 8.94 -14.07 -15.39
CA ILE A 92 9.12 -13.00 -16.38
C ILE A 92 8.01 -11.97 -16.27
N GLU A 93 6.77 -12.41 -16.09
CA GLU A 93 5.64 -11.51 -15.87
C GLU A 93 5.88 -10.62 -14.65
N ARG A 94 6.31 -11.26 -13.58
CA ARG A 94 6.60 -10.56 -12.33
C ARG A 94 7.75 -9.56 -12.52
N PHE A 95 8.79 -9.95 -13.22
CA PHE A 95 9.92 -9.07 -13.51
C PHE A 95 9.46 -7.81 -14.25
N VAL A 96 8.64 -7.98 -15.30
CA VAL A 96 8.15 -6.84 -16.08
C VAL A 96 7.33 -5.89 -15.23
N VAL A 97 6.39 -6.43 -14.47
CA VAL A 97 5.50 -5.61 -13.64
C VAL A 97 6.28 -4.89 -12.54
N GLU A 98 7.13 -5.61 -11.84
CA GLU A 98 7.90 -5.01 -10.74
C GLU A 98 8.83 -3.91 -11.26
N LYS A 99 9.51 -4.16 -12.37
CA LYS A 99 10.44 -3.20 -12.91
C LYS A 99 9.73 -1.98 -13.50
N LYS A 100 8.59 -2.19 -14.15
CA LYS A 100 7.85 -1.10 -14.79
C LYS A 100 7.14 -0.21 -13.78
N TYR A 101 6.48 -0.80 -12.79
CA TYR A 101 5.54 -0.06 -11.95
C TYR A 101 5.89 -0.02 -10.46
N MET A 102 6.63 -1.00 -9.95
CA MET A 102 6.74 -1.18 -8.50
C MET A 102 8.04 -0.72 -7.88
N THR A 103 8.92 -0.08 -8.66
CA THR A 103 10.19 0.42 -8.16
C THR A 103 10.10 1.81 -7.54
N GLY A 104 8.92 2.42 -7.60
CA GLY A 104 8.73 3.79 -7.15
C GLY A 104 9.02 4.82 -8.23
N ARG A 105 9.42 4.37 -9.40
CA ARG A 105 9.65 5.20 -10.59
C ARG A 105 8.88 4.63 -11.76
N PHE A 106 8.50 5.50 -12.66
CA PHE A 106 7.93 5.05 -13.92
C PHE A 106 9.07 4.72 -14.87
N GLU A 107 9.40 3.45 -14.97
CA GLU A 107 10.52 2.98 -15.79
C GLU A 107 10.16 3.04 -17.26
N LYS A 108 11.14 3.37 -18.11
CA LYS A 108 10.92 3.38 -19.55
C LYS A 108 10.84 1.96 -20.09
N ASP A 109 9.89 1.73 -20.98
CA ASP A 109 9.69 0.40 -21.57
C ASP A 109 10.95 -0.15 -22.23
N VAL A 110 11.71 0.73 -22.91
CA VAL A 110 12.93 0.32 -23.60
C VAL A 110 13.93 -0.34 -22.64
N ASN A 111 14.01 0.15 -21.40
CA ASN A 111 14.93 -0.43 -20.40
C ASN A 111 14.52 -1.82 -19.98
N ILE A 112 13.26 -2.15 -20.16
CA ILE A 112 12.72 -3.46 -19.76
C ILE A 112 12.86 -4.46 -20.90
N TYR A 113 12.38 -4.12 -22.10
CA TYR A 113 12.42 -5.10 -23.19
C TYR A 113 13.82 -5.34 -23.75
N THR A 114 14.77 -4.45 -23.49
CA THR A 114 16.17 -4.66 -23.83
C THR A 114 16.95 -5.39 -22.75
N HIS A 115 16.32 -5.61 -21.59
CA HIS A 115 16.98 -6.30 -20.48
C HIS A 115 17.18 -7.78 -20.82
N PRO A 116 18.32 -8.38 -20.41
CA PRO A 116 18.58 -9.79 -20.72
C PRO A 116 17.51 -10.77 -20.21
N LYS A 117 16.81 -10.44 -19.15
CA LYS A 117 15.75 -11.29 -18.61
C LYS A 117 14.52 -11.34 -19.51
N PHE A 118 14.33 -10.35 -20.38
CA PHE A 118 13.21 -10.34 -21.29
C PHE A 118 13.72 -10.72 -22.70
N GLU A 119 13.39 -11.94 -23.11
CA GLU A 119 13.97 -12.55 -24.31
C GLU A 119 13.25 -12.22 -25.63
N TRP A 120 12.03 -11.68 -25.55
CA TRP A 120 11.15 -11.64 -26.72
C TRP A 120 11.13 -10.34 -27.51
N GLY A 121 11.84 -9.31 -27.08
CA GLY A 121 11.94 -8.07 -27.81
C GLY A 121 10.71 -7.17 -27.73
N ARG A 122 10.81 -6.05 -28.45
CA ARG A 122 9.85 -4.95 -28.35
C ARG A 122 8.40 -5.33 -28.69
N ASN A 123 8.22 -6.02 -29.82
CA ASN A 123 6.86 -6.25 -30.29
C ASN A 123 6.06 -7.14 -29.37
N LYS A 124 6.69 -8.18 -28.83
CA LYS A 124 6.05 -9.06 -27.85
C LYS A 124 5.91 -8.42 -26.48
N TYR A 125 6.78 -7.47 -26.17
CA TYR A 125 6.76 -6.82 -24.85
C TYR A 125 5.41 -6.15 -24.56
N TYR A 126 4.90 -5.38 -25.52
CA TYR A 126 3.64 -4.64 -25.28
C TYR A 126 2.46 -5.58 -25.09
N ASP A 127 2.35 -6.61 -25.92
CA ASP A 127 1.31 -7.63 -25.74
C ASP A 127 1.46 -8.36 -24.42
N PHE A 128 2.69 -8.71 -24.09
CA PHE A 128 3.00 -9.42 -22.84
C PHE A 128 2.63 -8.58 -21.62
N LYS A 129 2.98 -7.31 -21.65
CA LYS A 129 2.65 -6.38 -20.58
C LYS A 129 1.15 -6.24 -20.41
N ASP A 130 0.43 -6.05 -21.51
CA ASP A 130 -1.02 -5.90 -21.49
C ASP A 130 -1.71 -7.16 -20.94
N GLN A 131 -1.27 -8.33 -21.36
CA GLN A 131 -1.81 -9.60 -20.87
C GLN A 131 -1.53 -9.78 -19.39
N THR A 132 -0.36 -9.37 -18.94
CA THR A 132 0.00 -9.45 -17.52
C THR A 132 -0.88 -8.53 -16.68
N ILE A 133 -1.09 -7.31 -17.13
CA ILE A 133 -1.97 -6.36 -16.43
C ILE A 133 -3.40 -6.88 -16.40
N GLU A 134 -3.88 -7.45 -17.49
CA GLU A 134 -5.20 -8.04 -17.54
C GLU A 134 -5.34 -9.20 -16.56
N LYS A 135 -4.33 -10.04 -16.46
CA LYS A 135 -4.29 -11.14 -15.51
C LYS A 135 -4.38 -10.63 -14.07
N ILE A 136 -3.61 -9.59 -13.74
CA ILE A 136 -3.68 -8.97 -12.42
C ILE A 136 -5.07 -8.41 -12.16
N ALA A 137 -5.66 -7.75 -13.16
CA ALA A 137 -6.99 -7.18 -13.03
C ALA A 137 -8.04 -8.23 -12.72
N ARG A 138 -7.95 -9.40 -13.36
CA ARG A 138 -8.86 -10.51 -13.07
C ARG A 138 -8.69 -11.02 -11.64
N ILE A 139 -7.45 -11.13 -11.18
CA ILE A 139 -7.18 -11.61 -9.82
C ILE A 139 -7.67 -10.61 -8.79
N LEU A 140 -7.46 -9.32 -9.04
CA LEU A 140 -7.93 -8.27 -8.13
C LEU A 140 -9.45 -8.05 -8.19
N GLY A 141 -10.11 -8.63 -9.17
CA GLY A 141 -11.55 -8.50 -9.31
C GLY A 141 -12.00 -7.23 -10.04
N TYR A 142 -11.07 -6.54 -10.69
CA TYR A 142 -11.39 -5.32 -11.44
C TYR A 142 -11.90 -5.61 -12.85
N ALA A 143 -11.48 -6.72 -13.42
CA ALA A 143 -11.94 -7.14 -14.72
C ALA A 143 -12.87 -8.33 -14.57
N LYS A 144 -14.01 -8.24 -15.20
CA LYS A 144 -14.88 -9.39 -15.31
C LYS A 144 -14.37 -10.20 -16.49
N LYS A 145 -13.84 -11.33 -16.19
CA LYS A 145 -13.52 -12.37 -17.14
C LYS A 145 -13.44 -11.99 -18.62
#